data_e6d1f639377ca1d876223cca12379c1d
#
_entry.id   e6d1f639377ca1d876223cca12379c1d
#
_cell.length_a   1.000
_cell.length_b   1.000
_cell.length_c   1.000
_cell.angle_alpha   90.00
_cell.angle_beta   90.00
_cell.angle_gamma   90.00
#
_symmetry.space_group_name_H-M   'P 1'
#
loop_
_entity.id
_entity.type
_entity.pdbx_description
1 polymer ?
#
loop_
_entity_poly.entity_id
_entity_poly.type
_entity_poly.pdbx_seq_one_letter_code
_entity_poly.pdbx_strand_id
1 'polypeptide(L)'
;GKSLINKKGELVCKNPFPSMPTKFWNDPNNIKYKNAYFNKFRGVWHHGDYAEKKKSGGYIIYGRSDATLNPGGVRLGTAEIYSVVEKFKQIRESLVVGQSWDNDIRIVLFVVMENNYILNNDLINQIKKKIRLNASPRHVPAKVISIRDIPRTKNGKIVELAVKNTIEGNEIKNIQALANPEILKEYKNLKELINK
;
A
#
# COMPACT_ATOMS: atom_id res chain seq x y z
N GLY A 1 1.43 2.53 -24.46
CA GLY A 1 0.86 1.32 -24.04
C GLY A 1 1.40 0.03 -24.65
N LYS A 2 2.73 -0.22 -24.62
CA LYS A 2 3.28 -1.53 -25.01
C LYS A 2 3.29 -2.47 -23.82
N SER A 3 2.98 -3.78 -24.05
CA SER A 3 3.13 -4.81 -23.03
C SER A 3 4.61 -5.02 -22.71
N LEU A 4 4.94 -5.04 -21.42
CA LEU A 4 6.31 -5.25 -20.93
C LEU A 4 6.44 -6.69 -20.39
N ILE A 5 7.61 -7.30 -20.60
CA ILE A 5 7.98 -8.61 -20.05
C ILE A 5 9.20 -8.42 -19.15
N ASN A 6 9.20 -9.02 -17.96
CA ASN A 6 10.24 -8.88 -16.95
C ASN A 6 10.52 -7.40 -16.55
N LYS A 7 9.52 -6.57 -16.63
CA LYS A 7 9.56 -5.17 -16.17
C LYS A 7 8.29 -4.83 -15.43
N LYS A 8 8.42 -4.09 -14.35
CA LYS A 8 7.31 -3.60 -13.55
C LYS A 8 6.53 -2.53 -14.31
N GLY A 9 5.20 -2.54 -14.19
CA GLY A 9 4.31 -1.59 -14.85
C GLY A 9 2.90 -1.63 -14.28
N GLU A 10 2.01 -0.84 -14.86
CA GLU A 10 0.59 -0.84 -14.49
C GLU A 10 -0.12 -2.05 -15.10
N LEU A 11 -0.92 -2.73 -14.27
CA LEU A 11 -1.81 -3.78 -14.74
C LEU A 11 -3.01 -3.16 -15.46
N VAL A 12 -3.20 -3.55 -16.71
CA VAL A 12 -4.31 -3.05 -17.55
C VAL A 12 -4.99 -4.20 -18.30
N CYS A 13 -6.28 -4.06 -18.56
CA CYS A 13 -7.03 -4.96 -19.43
C CYS A 13 -7.39 -4.24 -20.74
N LYS A 14 -6.94 -4.76 -21.86
CA LYS A 14 -7.22 -4.18 -23.18
C LYS A 14 -8.56 -4.61 -23.76
N ASN A 15 -9.01 -5.81 -23.41
CA ASN A 15 -10.27 -6.38 -23.88
C ASN A 15 -11.32 -6.34 -22.77
N PRO A 16 -12.62 -6.24 -23.12
CA PRO A 16 -13.70 -6.42 -22.17
C PRO A 16 -13.64 -7.80 -21.50
N PHE A 17 -14.09 -7.89 -20.27
CA PHE A 17 -14.16 -9.13 -19.51
C PHE A 17 -15.51 -9.23 -18.77
N PRO A 18 -16.02 -10.45 -18.48
CA PRO A 18 -17.39 -10.66 -17.98
C PRO A 18 -17.70 -9.94 -16.66
N SER A 19 -16.74 -9.79 -15.77
CA SER A 19 -16.92 -9.12 -14.47
C SER A 19 -16.67 -7.61 -14.50
N MET A 20 -16.45 -7.02 -15.69
CA MET A 20 -16.32 -5.56 -15.84
C MET A 20 -17.66 -4.90 -15.49
N PRO A 21 -17.70 -3.96 -14.52
CA PRO A 21 -18.93 -3.21 -14.25
C PRO A 21 -19.34 -2.40 -15.47
N THR A 22 -20.64 -2.32 -15.73
CA THR A 22 -21.21 -1.53 -16.85
C THR A 22 -21.39 -0.07 -16.49
N LYS A 23 -21.64 0.24 -15.20
CA LYS A 23 -21.84 1.59 -14.67
C LYS A 23 -21.74 1.59 -13.14
N PHE A 24 -21.61 2.77 -12.54
CA PHE A 24 -21.76 2.97 -11.11
C PHE A 24 -23.17 3.43 -10.74
N TRP A 25 -23.58 3.11 -9.51
CA TRP A 25 -24.83 3.64 -8.96
C TRP A 25 -24.74 5.16 -8.81
N ASN A 26 -25.83 5.86 -9.17
CA ASN A 26 -25.91 7.32 -9.11
C ASN A 26 -24.75 8.06 -9.83
N ASP A 27 -24.46 7.60 -11.05
CA ASP A 27 -23.45 8.17 -11.96
C ASP A 27 -24.04 8.32 -13.37
N PRO A 28 -25.04 9.23 -13.58
CA PRO A 28 -25.81 9.32 -14.82
C PRO A 28 -24.96 9.58 -16.07
N ASN A 29 -23.84 10.28 -15.92
CA ASN A 29 -22.92 10.61 -17.03
C ASN A 29 -21.69 9.69 -17.08
N ASN A 30 -21.64 8.63 -16.27
CA ASN A 30 -20.51 7.73 -16.12
C ASN A 30 -19.18 8.46 -15.78
N ILE A 31 -19.24 9.60 -15.11
CA ILE A 31 -18.06 10.40 -14.75
C ILE A 31 -17.20 9.64 -13.73
N LYS A 32 -17.83 9.14 -12.66
CA LYS A 32 -17.15 8.36 -11.62
C LYS A 32 -16.55 7.07 -12.20
N TYR A 33 -17.32 6.38 -13.04
CA TYR A 33 -16.89 5.14 -13.71
C TYR A 33 -15.67 5.39 -14.62
N LYS A 34 -15.75 6.41 -15.49
CA LYS A 34 -14.65 6.78 -16.37
C LYS A 34 -13.40 7.19 -15.59
N ASN A 35 -13.56 7.99 -14.53
CA ASN A 35 -12.46 8.44 -13.70
C ASN A 35 -11.80 7.27 -12.95
N ALA A 36 -12.58 6.28 -12.50
CA ALA A 36 -12.05 5.13 -11.78
C ALA A 36 -11.16 4.23 -12.67
N TYR A 37 -11.57 4.02 -13.94
CA TYR A 37 -10.96 2.96 -14.74
C TYR A 37 -10.32 3.41 -16.06
N PHE A 38 -10.71 4.55 -16.63
CA PHE A 38 -10.29 4.96 -17.97
C PHE A 38 -9.59 6.33 -18.04
N ASN A 39 -9.47 7.02 -16.92
CA ASN A 39 -8.86 8.36 -16.88
C ASN A 39 -7.35 8.30 -17.14
N LYS A 40 -6.65 7.28 -16.62
CA LYS A 40 -5.21 7.14 -16.75
C LYS A 40 -4.78 6.70 -18.14
N PHE A 41 -5.55 5.82 -18.77
CA PHE A 41 -5.30 5.30 -20.11
C PHE A 41 -6.61 5.30 -20.91
N ARG A 42 -6.65 6.12 -21.95
CA ARG A 42 -7.86 6.26 -22.77
C ARG A 42 -8.24 4.93 -23.43
N GLY A 43 -9.46 4.46 -23.19
CA GLY A 43 -10.01 3.24 -23.80
C GLY A 43 -9.40 1.93 -23.29
N VAL A 44 -8.59 1.98 -22.24
CA VAL A 44 -7.98 0.80 -21.62
C VAL A 44 -8.31 0.78 -20.13
N TRP A 45 -8.86 -0.35 -19.67
CA TRP A 45 -9.17 -0.54 -18.25
C TRP A 45 -7.90 -0.53 -17.40
N HIS A 46 -7.78 0.45 -16.53
CA HIS A 46 -6.72 0.55 -15.54
C HIS A 46 -7.16 -0.18 -14.26
N HIS A 47 -6.49 -1.29 -13.91
CA HIS A 47 -6.83 -2.09 -12.75
C HIS A 47 -6.45 -1.41 -11.43
N GLY A 48 -5.38 -0.64 -11.46
CA GLY A 48 -4.86 0.07 -10.28
C GLY A 48 -3.87 -0.75 -9.47
N ASP A 49 -3.29 -1.79 -10.06
CA ASP A 49 -2.23 -2.60 -9.47
C ASP A 49 -0.91 -2.42 -10.22
N TYR A 50 0.18 -2.50 -9.46
CA TYR A 50 1.54 -2.48 -9.97
C TYR A 50 2.05 -3.91 -10.08
N ALA A 51 2.35 -4.35 -11.29
CA ALA A 51 2.59 -5.74 -11.60
C ALA A 51 3.76 -5.95 -12.57
N GLU A 52 4.26 -7.18 -12.67
CA GLU A 52 5.25 -7.61 -13.64
C GLU A 52 4.80 -8.91 -14.30
N LYS A 53 4.77 -8.94 -15.63
CA LYS A 53 4.58 -10.17 -16.42
C LYS A 53 5.92 -10.86 -16.63
N LYS A 54 6.02 -12.12 -16.28
CA LYS A 54 7.21 -12.94 -16.49
C LYS A 54 7.20 -13.61 -17.87
N LYS A 55 8.38 -14.00 -18.38
CA LYS A 55 8.51 -14.79 -19.62
C LYS A 55 7.73 -16.11 -19.55
N SER A 56 7.61 -16.71 -18.36
CA SER A 56 6.83 -17.93 -18.12
C SER A 56 5.30 -17.75 -18.27
N GLY A 57 4.82 -16.51 -18.47
CA GLY A 57 3.39 -16.18 -18.53
C GLY A 57 2.77 -15.82 -17.18
N GLY A 58 3.44 -16.09 -16.06
CA GLY A 58 2.98 -15.72 -14.72
C GLY A 58 3.07 -14.22 -14.45
N TYR A 59 2.34 -13.75 -13.43
CA TYR A 59 2.36 -12.35 -12.97
C TYR A 59 2.79 -12.28 -11.51
N ILE A 60 3.58 -11.25 -11.18
CA ILE A 60 3.88 -10.86 -9.82
C ILE A 60 3.16 -9.55 -9.55
N ILE A 61 2.35 -9.50 -8.50
CA ILE A 61 1.67 -8.28 -8.04
C ILE A 61 2.51 -7.65 -6.93
N TYR A 62 2.91 -6.40 -7.12
CA TYR A 62 3.73 -5.64 -6.18
C TYR A 62 2.91 -4.75 -5.23
N GLY A 63 1.60 -4.73 -5.39
CA GLY A 63 0.64 -3.96 -4.60
C GLY A 63 -0.17 -2.97 -5.43
N ARG A 64 -0.89 -2.10 -4.75
CA ARG A 64 -1.70 -1.07 -5.39
C ARG A 64 -0.81 0.01 -6.00
N SER A 65 -1.18 0.49 -7.20
CA SER A 65 -0.44 1.56 -7.89
C SER A 65 -0.50 2.89 -7.14
N ASP A 66 -1.60 3.15 -6.44
CA ASP A 66 -1.83 4.35 -5.64
C ASP A 66 -1.16 4.30 -4.26
N ALA A 67 -0.79 3.10 -3.79
CA ALA A 67 -0.08 2.87 -2.52
C ALA A 67 1.42 2.57 -2.71
N THR A 68 1.94 2.65 -3.94
CA THR A 68 3.38 2.45 -4.18
C THR A 68 4.22 3.50 -3.46
N LEU A 69 5.37 3.06 -2.96
CA LEU A 69 6.36 3.88 -2.28
C LEU A 69 7.32 4.49 -3.31
N ASN A 70 7.77 5.72 -3.10
CA ASN A 70 8.69 6.40 -4.03
C ASN A 70 9.88 7.06 -3.32
N PRO A 71 10.62 6.38 -2.43
CA PRO A 71 11.77 6.97 -1.77
C PRO A 71 12.89 7.27 -2.78
N GLY A 72 13.38 8.52 -2.78
CA GLY A 72 14.41 8.97 -3.72
C GLY A 72 13.99 8.81 -5.19
N GLY A 73 12.70 8.96 -5.50
CA GLY A 73 12.15 8.83 -6.86
C GLY A 73 12.06 7.40 -7.40
N VAL A 74 12.40 6.37 -6.62
CA VAL A 74 12.32 4.96 -7.04
C VAL A 74 11.01 4.33 -6.59
N ARG A 75 10.21 3.86 -7.56
CA ARG A 75 8.92 3.21 -7.29
C ARG A 75 9.09 1.79 -6.77
N LEU A 76 8.63 1.55 -5.54
CA LEU A 76 8.70 0.28 -4.81
C LEU A 76 7.30 -0.24 -4.50
N GLY A 77 7.12 -1.56 -4.54
CA GLY A 77 5.87 -2.20 -4.15
C GLY A 77 5.78 -2.47 -2.65
N THR A 78 4.61 -2.25 -2.06
CA THR A 78 4.37 -2.56 -0.64
C THR A 78 4.47 -4.06 -0.34
N ALA A 79 4.07 -4.91 -1.29
CA ALA A 79 4.12 -6.36 -1.16
C ALA A 79 5.53 -6.91 -0.95
N GLU A 80 6.56 -6.22 -1.45
CA GLU A 80 7.97 -6.62 -1.26
C GLU A 80 8.39 -6.51 0.22
N ILE A 81 7.81 -5.56 0.97
CA ILE A 81 8.03 -5.42 2.41
C ILE A 81 7.18 -6.42 3.18
N TYR A 82 5.89 -6.55 2.84
CA TYR A 82 4.98 -7.49 3.50
C TYR A 82 5.49 -8.92 3.47
N SER A 83 5.97 -9.40 2.32
CA SER A 83 6.51 -10.76 2.15
C SER A 83 7.69 -11.09 3.08
N VAL A 84 8.38 -10.08 3.58
CA VAL A 84 9.48 -10.23 4.56
C VAL A 84 8.95 -10.14 5.99
N VAL A 85 8.07 -9.17 6.26
CA VAL A 85 7.58 -8.87 7.62
C VAL A 85 6.63 -9.95 8.14
N GLU A 86 5.79 -10.52 7.28
CA GLU A 86 4.88 -11.62 7.60
C GLU A 86 5.58 -12.91 8.08
N LYS A 87 6.89 -13.03 7.87
CA LYS A 87 7.68 -14.18 8.35
C LYS A 87 8.11 -14.05 9.83
N PHE A 88 7.88 -12.91 10.44
CA PHE A 88 8.19 -12.69 11.85
C PHE A 88 7.04 -13.18 12.73
N LYS A 89 7.27 -14.25 13.51
CA LYS A 89 6.26 -14.83 14.42
C LYS A 89 5.73 -13.86 15.48
N GLN A 90 6.50 -12.81 15.77
CA GLN A 90 6.15 -11.77 16.72
C GLN A 90 5.15 -10.75 16.15
N ILE A 91 4.97 -10.74 14.83
CA ILE A 91 4.13 -9.76 14.14
C ILE A 91 2.88 -10.47 13.61
N ARG A 92 1.72 -10.03 14.07
CA ARG A 92 0.42 -10.53 13.60
C ARG A 92 0.05 -9.95 12.25
N GLU A 93 0.26 -8.64 12.08
CA GLU A 93 -0.08 -7.91 10.88
C GLU A 93 0.85 -6.71 10.66
N SER A 94 0.91 -6.23 9.45
CA SER A 94 1.69 -5.04 9.12
C SER A 94 1.02 -4.17 8.07
N LEU A 95 1.32 -2.87 8.12
CA LEU A 95 0.90 -1.89 7.12
C LEU A 95 2.07 -0.95 6.83
N VAL A 96 2.36 -0.71 5.55
CA VAL A 96 3.44 0.17 5.13
C VAL A 96 2.89 1.32 4.30
N VAL A 97 3.39 2.52 4.57
CA VAL A 97 3.06 3.73 3.80
C VAL A 97 4.30 4.56 3.52
N GLY A 98 4.22 5.35 2.46
CA GLY A 98 5.17 6.42 2.19
C GLY A 98 4.65 7.72 2.81
N GLN A 99 5.37 8.27 3.78
CA GLN A 99 5.10 9.58 4.36
C GLN A 99 5.94 10.64 3.64
N SER A 100 5.33 11.77 3.29
CA SER A 100 6.05 12.96 2.79
C SER A 100 6.95 13.51 3.90
N TRP A 101 8.25 13.60 3.64
CA TRP A 101 9.23 14.00 4.63
C TRP A 101 10.48 14.60 3.96
N ASP A 102 10.85 15.80 4.35
CA ASP A 102 12.08 16.47 3.92
C ASP A 102 12.27 16.51 2.38
N ASN A 103 11.22 16.95 1.67
CA ASN A 103 11.11 16.98 0.21
C ASN A 103 11.24 15.62 -0.51
N ASP A 104 11.12 14.52 0.22
CA ASP A 104 11.13 13.15 -0.32
C ASP A 104 10.03 12.32 0.36
N ILE A 105 10.05 11.02 0.13
CA ILE A 105 9.18 10.03 0.77
C ILE A 105 10.02 9.14 1.67
N ARG A 106 9.67 9.09 2.96
CA ARG A 106 10.20 8.06 3.86
C ARG A 106 9.21 6.92 4.05
N ILE A 107 9.73 5.70 4.15
CA ILE A 107 8.92 4.52 4.40
C ILE A 107 8.65 4.41 5.90
N VAL A 108 7.37 4.27 6.25
CA VAL A 108 6.90 3.99 7.61
C VAL A 108 6.22 2.63 7.61
N LEU A 109 6.69 1.75 8.47
CA LEU A 109 6.13 0.43 8.70
C LEU A 109 5.40 0.43 10.05
N PHE A 110 4.11 0.19 10.02
CA PHE A 110 3.30 -0.09 11.21
C PHE A 110 3.18 -1.59 11.40
N VAL A 111 3.29 -2.05 12.64
CA VAL A 111 3.18 -3.47 13.01
C VAL A 111 2.18 -3.66 14.13
N VAL A 112 1.34 -4.67 14.00
CA VAL A 112 0.50 -5.19 15.09
C VAL A 112 1.22 -6.39 15.65
N MET A 113 1.55 -6.31 16.92
CA MET A 113 2.30 -7.38 17.59
C MET A 113 1.38 -8.56 17.93
N GLU A 114 1.93 -9.77 17.89
CA GLU A 114 1.29 -10.93 18.50
C GLU A 114 1.22 -10.81 20.02
N ASN A 115 0.26 -11.50 20.64
CA ASN A 115 0.11 -11.53 22.09
C ASN A 115 1.45 -11.93 22.74
N ASN A 116 1.80 -11.26 23.82
CA ASN A 116 3.02 -11.46 24.61
C ASN A 116 4.33 -10.99 23.94
N TYR A 117 4.27 -10.32 22.78
CA TYR A 117 5.44 -9.69 22.18
C TYR A 117 5.34 -8.17 22.20
N ILE A 118 6.48 -7.53 22.41
CA ILE A 118 6.62 -6.07 22.41
C ILE A 118 7.62 -5.69 21.35
N LEU A 119 7.33 -4.63 20.59
CA LEU A 119 8.27 -4.05 19.65
C LEU A 119 9.41 -3.37 20.40
N ASN A 120 10.61 -3.94 20.31
CA ASN A 120 11.83 -3.38 20.89
C ASN A 120 12.88 -3.08 19.80
N ASN A 121 13.96 -2.43 20.18
CA ASN A 121 15.02 -2.05 19.23
C ASN A 121 15.68 -3.24 18.54
N ASP A 122 15.82 -4.37 19.22
CA ASP A 122 16.42 -5.58 18.62
C ASP A 122 15.53 -6.13 17.51
N LEU A 123 14.22 -6.22 17.74
CA LEU A 123 13.27 -6.66 16.73
C LEU A 123 13.20 -5.67 15.54
N ILE A 124 13.20 -4.36 15.81
CA ILE A 124 13.28 -3.33 14.76
C ILE A 124 14.52 -3.54 13.89
N ASN A 125 15.67 -3.75 14.50
CA ASN A 125 16.93 -3.97 13.78
C ASN A 125 16.90 -5.26 12.95
N GLN A 126 16.32 -6.33 13.49
CA GLN A 126 16.13 -7.58 12.77
C GLN A 126 15.21 -7.41 11.55
N ILE A 127 14.07 -6.71 11.70
CA ILE A 127 13.15 -6.39 10.60
C ILE A 127 13.88 -5.60 9.51
N LYS A 128 14.54 -4.50 9.87
CA LYS A 128 15.30 -3.66 8.94
C LYS A 128 16.40 -4.45 8.21
N LYS A 129 17.14 -5.29 8.92
CA LYS A 129 18.18 -6.16 8.35
C LYS A 129 17.59 -7.16 7.37
N LYS A 130 16.49 -7.83 7.74
CA LYS A 130 15.81 -8.80 6.86
C LYS A 130 15.25 -8.16 5.60
N ILE A 131 14.63 -6.98 5.70
CA ILE A 131 14.13 -6.22 4.54
C ILE A 131 15.30 -5.83 3.62
N ARG A 132 16.41 -5.33 4.18
CA ARG A 132 17.61 -4.99 3.39
C ARG A 132 18.14 -6.17 2.58
N LEU A 133 18.17 -7.37 3.17
CA LEU A 133 18.72 -8.57 2.55
C LEU A 133 17.78 -9.24 1.54
N ASN A 134 16.47 -9.24 1.81
CA ASN A 134 15.50 -9.99 1.00
C ASN A 134 14.74 -9.13 -0.03
N ALA A 135 14.77 -7.80 0.11
CA ALA A 135 14.21 -6.87 -0.87
C ALA A 135 15.34 -5.96 -1.40
N SER A 136 15.59 -4.82 -0.75
CA SER A 136 16.77 -3.98 -1.04
C SER A 136 17.00 -2.95 0.06
N PRO A 137 18.16 -2.24 0.07
CA PRO A 137 18.37 -1.11 0.98
C PRO A 137 17.31 0.00 0.89
N ARG A 138 16.72 0.21 -0.29
CA ARG A 138 15.67 1.23 -0.52
C ARG A 138 14.31 0.88 0.10
N HIS A 139 14.06 -0.40 0.40
CA HIS A 139 12.84 -0.87 1.06
C HIS A 139 12.89 -0.73 2.59
N VAL A 140 14.07 -0.44 3.15
CA VAL A 140 14.25 -0.37 4.61
C VAL A 140 13.43 0.79 5.17
N PRO A 141 12.47 0.55 6.10
CA PRO A 141 11.67 1.62 6.66
C PRO A 141 12.51 2.55 7.54
N ALA A 142 12.27 3.85 7.41
CA ALA A 142 12.85 4.85 8.31
C ALA A 142 12.34 4.65 9.74
N LYS A 143 11.04 4.42 9.87
CA LYS A 143 10.35 4.20 11.15
C LYS A 143 9.62 2.86 11.14
N VAL A 144 9.67 2.15 12.28
CA VAL A 144 8.87 0.95 12.59
C VAL A 144 8.12 1.25 13.87
N ILE A 145 6.78 1.20 13.84
CA ILE A 145 5.91 1.68 14.93
C ILE A 145 4.89 0.58 15.25
N SER A 146 4.73 0.26 16.53
CA SER A 146 3.68 -0.65 16.98
C SER A 146 2.36 0.10 17.12
N ILE A 147 1.29 -0.53 16.64
CA ILE A 147 -0.09 -0.05 16.73
C ILE A 147 -1.00 -1.19 17.18
N ARG A 148 -2.19 -0.83 17.65
CA ARG A 148 -3.15 -1.83 18.16
C ARG A 148 -3.82 -2.61 17.02
N ASP A 149 -4.18 -1.95 15.91
CA ASP A 149 -4.91 -2.56 14.81
C ASP A 149 -4.70 -1.78 13.50
N ILE A 150 -5.09 -2.39 12.37
CA ILE A 150 -4.97 -1.85 11.01
C ILE A 150 -6.36 -1.52 10.47
N PRO A 151 -6.55 -0.34 9.83
CA PRO A 151 -7.83 -0.01 9.20
C PRO A 151 -8.11 -0.91 8.01
N ARG A 152 -9.35 -1.43 7.96
CA ARG A 152 -9.82 -2.34 6.92
C ARG A 152 -11.14 -1.90 6.34
N THR A 153 -11.37 -2.24 5.08
CA THR A 153 -12.71 -2.16 4.50
C THR A 153 -13.61 -3.22 5.13
N LYS A 154 -14.93 -3.06 4.97
CA LYS A 154 -15.93 -4.08 5.38
C LYS A 154 -15.69 -5.46 4.79
N ASN A 155 -14.96 -5.54 3.67
CA ASN A 155 -14.53 -6.80 3.04
C ASN A 155 -13.15 -7.29 3.50
N GLY A 156 -12.60 -6.74 4.59
CA GLY A 156 -11.35 -7.17 5.20
C GLY A 156 -10.06 -6.69 4.52
N LYS A 157 -10.14 -5.84 3.48
CA LYS A 157 -8.93 -5.34 2.79
C LYS A 157 -8.28 -4.21 3.57
N ILE A 158 -6.97 -4.26 3.72
CA ILE A 158 -6.14 -3.19 4.31
C ILE A 158 -6.26 -1.91 3.46
N VAL A 159 -6.30 -0.75 4.12
CA VAL A 159 -6.50 0.55 3.46
C VAL A 159 -5.30 1.46 3.75
N GLU A 160 -4.20 1.25 3.05
CA GLU A 160 -2.94 2.01 3.18
C GLU A 160 -3.14 3.51 2.96
N LEU A 161 -3.96 3.88 1.96
CA LEU A 161 -4.25 5.30 1.66
C LEU A 161 -4.98 6.03 2.79
N ALA A 162 -5.85 5.33 3.54
CA ALA A 162 -6.51 5.96 4.70
C ALA A 162 -5.48 6.30 5.79
N VAL A 163 -4.51 5.40 6.05
CA VAL A 163 -3.43 5.66 7.00
C VAL A 163 -2.52 6.77 6.50
N LYS A 164 -2.09 6.72 5.23
CA LYS A 164 -1.29 7.77 4.64
C LYS A 164 -1.94 9.14 4.80
N ASN A 165 -3.21 9.28 4.40
CA ASN A 165 -3.95 10.53 4.53
C ASN A 165 -4.07 10.97 6.00
N THR A 166 -4.27 10.03 6.92
CA THR A 166 -4.36 10.34 8.36
C THR A 166 -3.06 10.93 8.91
N ILE A 167 -1.90 10.32 8.61
CA ILE A 167 -0.60 10.78 9.12
C ILE A 167 -0.15 12.10 8.46
N GLU A 168 -0.62 12.39 7.26
CA GLU A 168 -0.36 13.63 6.52
C GLU A 168 -1.39 14.73 6.79
N GLY A 169 -2.43 14.46 7.60
CA GLY A 169 -3.50 15.42 7.92
C GLY A 169 -4.46 15.69 6.76
N ASN A 170 -4.47 14.84 5.74
CA ASN A 170 -5.34 14.96 4.57
C ASN A 170 -6.74 14.38 4.84
N GLU A 171 -7.72 14.81 4.04
CA GLU A 171 -9.08 14.27 4.08
C GLU A 171 -9.11 12.79 3.68
N ILE A 172 -9.86 11.98 4.46
CA ILE A 172 -10.05 10.56 4.17
C ILE A 172 -11.34 10.37 3.39
N LYS A 173 -11.21 10.01 2.14
CA LYS A 173 -12.36 9.68 1.29
C LYS A 173 -12.94 8.32 1.68
N ASN A 174 -14.30 8.21 1.61
CA ASN A 174 -15.02 6.95 1.85
C ASN A 174 -14.78 6.30 3.23
N ILE A 175 -14.66 7.09 4.28
CA ILE A 175 -14.48 6.61 5.66
C ILE A 175 -15.59 5.63 6.08
N GLN A 176 -16.79 5.78 5.55
CA GLN A 176 -17.94 4.88 5.80
C GLN A 176 -17.77 3.48 5.19
N ALA A 177 -16.80 3.28 4.30
CA ALA A 177 -16.46 1.96 3.75
C ALA A 177 -15.54 1.15 4.68
N LEU A 178 -14.99 1.79 5.73
CA LEU A 178 -14.15 1.12 6.71
C LEU A 178 -15.01 0.32 7.70
N ALA A 179 -14.48 -0.82 8.15
CA ALA A 179 -15.07 -1.65 9.19
C ALA A 179 -14.75 -1.11 10.60
N ASN A 180 -13.55 -0.51 10.75
CA ASN A 180 -12.99 0.00 12.01
C ASN A 180 -12.42 1.43 11.85
N PRO A 181 -13.25 2.42 11.48
CA PRO A 181 -12.76 3.79 11.20
C PRO A 181 -12.15 4.47 12.43
N GLU A 182 -12.56 4.07 13.64
CA GLU A 182 -12.06 4.61 14.91
C GLU A 182 -10.56 4.40 15.11
N ILE A 183 -10.01 3.32 14.52
CA ILE A 183 -8.58 3.00 14.64
C ILE A 183 -7.67 4.07 14.01
N LEU A 184 -8.19 4.83 13.05
CA LEU A 184 -7.44 5.91 12.40
C LEU A 184 -7.01 7.00 13.40
N LYS A 185 -7.68 7.13 14.54
CA LYS A 185 -7.29 8.06 15.60
C LYS A 185 -5.91 7.75 16.19
N GLU A 186 -5.51 6.47 16.21
CA GLU A 186 -4.20 6.05 16.71
C GLU A 186 -3.04 6.45 15.80
N TYR A 187 -3.32 6.69 14.53
CA TYR A 187 -2.33 7.14 13.54
C TYR A 187 -2.14 8.66 13.53
N LYS A 188 -3.03 9.41 14.22
CA LYS A 188 -2.92 10.88 14.31
C LYS A 188 -1.85 11.29 15.32
N ASN A 189 -1.04 12.28 14.94
CA ASN A 189 -0.09 12.96 15.84
C ASN A 189 0.91 12.02 16.54
N LEU A 190 1.30 10.93 15.88
CA LEU A 190 2.32 10.02 16.37
C LEU A 190 3.65 10.78 16.53
N LYS A 191 4.16 10.86 17.77
CA LYS A 191 5.42 11.57 18.09
C LYS A 191 6.59 11.04 17.30
N GLU A 192 6.61 9.74 17.01
CA GLU A 192 7.62 9.06 16.21
C GLU A 192 7.69 9.57 14.77
N LEU A 193 6.58 10.12 14.27
CA LEU A 193 6.47 10.66 12.91
C LEU A 193 6.78 12.15 12.79
N ILE A 194 6.83 12.85 13.92
CA ILE A 194 7.13 14.29 13.95
C ILE A 194 8.64 14.53 14.06
N ASN A 195 9.36 13.61 14.70
CA ASN A 195 10.79 13.72 14.95
C ASN A 195 11.62 13.03 13.85
N LYS A 196 12.82 13.64 13.59
CA LYS A 196 13.81 13.04 12.67
C LYS A 196 14.25 11.64 13.09
#